data_f19e44c18b66e999c51fc074034b1174
#
_entry.id   f19e44c18b66e999c51fc074034b1174
#
_cell.length_a   1.000
_cell.length_b   1.000
_cell.length_c   1.000
_cell.angle_alpha   90.00
_cell.angle_beta   90.00
_cell.angle_gamma   90.00
#
_symmetry.space_group_name_H-M   'P 1'
#
loop_
_entity.id
_entity.type
_entity.pdbx_description
1 polymer ?
#
loop_
_entity_poly.entity_id
_entity_poly.type
_entity_poly.pdbx_seq_one_letter_code
_entity_poly.pdbx_strand_id
1 'polypeptide(L)'
;MKSPVGRFFTQALLGLVVLVFAVAAFLFARAAWVFRDRTGGYSLTVAIDAKKSAAAPQPFRVGFARESITPPVGSNLPPVWVAGFSQGRAATGVHDDLFAVATALDDGHARVGLVVLDSIGFFHDDVVAVRRAVPAEAKFDYVIVCATHNHSTPDLMGLWGPHPLKSGVDPAYRARVIAASAKALADAAKSLQPAAVALHEVKVDPTGLVKDTREPQVFDADLRLMLFTNPTSGAVLGSIVGWGNHPETPWAGNTDLTADFCGVIRDSLERGIVYDGQTKLAGLGGTHVYVNACVGGLMTTHPSTTVRDPFLNEDFSKPSHDKTRAVGNSLVKLLLERLASAPKAPAATVAPIGVQAHTLELPLANNGFFAAAMLGLFERGHAHFGYLRTEVAFLTVGDASIACIPGEIYPELVNGGVVRAPGGDYDIEPLEVPPIRDLMPGKVKFLFGLANDEIGYIIPKSEWDEQPPYLFHAKGAPYGEVNSVGPETAFLLHSAMRELIQAAAK
;
A
#
# COMPACT_ATOMS: atom_id res chain seq x y z
N MET A 1 -32.53 15.53 61.78
CA MET A 1 -33.12 15.75 60.43
C MET A 1 -32.13 16.57 59.61
N LYS A 2 -31.65 16.07 58.42
CA LYS A 2 -30.79 16.87 57.57
C LYS A 2 -31.57 18.09 57.05
N SER A 3 -30.96 19.26 57.04
CA SER A 3 -31.56 20.48 56.49
C SER A 3 -31.98 20.32 55.05
N PRO A 4 -32.98 21.03 54.51
CA PRO A 4 -33.38 20.97 53.11
C PRO A 4 -32.18 21.17 52.12
N VAL A 5 -31.27 22.07 52.48
CA VAL A 5 -30.04 22.37 51.75
C VAL A 5 -29.11 21.16 51.77
N GLY A 6 -28.93 20.46 52.88
CA GLY A 6 -28.11 19.28 52.98
C GLY A 6 -28.66 18.08 52.16
N ARG A 7 -30.00 17.97 52.03
CA ARG A 7 -30.61 16.96 51.14
C ARG A 7 -30.37 17.28 49.67
N PHE A 8 -30.49 18.55 49.28
CA PHE A 8 -30.21 18.99 47.90
C PHE A 8 -28.77 18.68 47.49
N PHE A 9 -27.76 19.02 48.32
CA PHE A 9 -26.38 18.70 48.04
C PHE A 9 -26.11 17.18 47.98
N THR A 10 -26.75 16.39 48.84
CA THR A 10 -26.60 14.93 48.81
C THR A 10 -27.22 14.35 47.51
N GLN A 11 -28.38 14.83 47.08
CA GLN A 11 -29.03 14.41 45.85
C GLN A 11 -28.23 14.85 44.60
N ALA A 12 -27.71 16.07 44.59
CA ALA A 12 -26.85 16.57 43.49
C ALA A 12 -25.54 15.76 43.37
N LEU A 13 -24.90 15.45 44.51
CA LEU A 13 -23.70 14.60 44.52
C LEU A 13 -24.01 13.19 44.04
N LEU A 14 -25.11 12.57 44.48
CA LEU A 14 -25.53 11.26 44.01
C LEU A 14 -25.83 11.27 42.53
N GLY A 15 -26.51 12.30 42.02
CA GLY A 15 -26.75 12.49 40.59
C GLY A 15 -25.46 12.59 39.77
N LEU A 16 -24.47 13.35 40.28
CA LEU A 16 -23.16 13.47 39.67
C LEU A 16 -22.43 12.12 39.64
N VAL A 17 -22.45 11.37 40.74
CA VAL A 17 -21.83 10.04 40.83
C VAL A 17 -22.47 9.08 39.81
N VAL A 18 -23.81 9.05 39.76
CA VAL A 18 -24.54 8.22 38.77
C VAL A 18 -24.19 8.62 37.34
N LEU A 19 -24.11 9.92 37.05
CA LEU A 19 -23.71 10.40 35.71
C LEU A 19 -22.29 9.97 35.36
N VAL A 20 -21.33 10.08 36.28
CA VAL A 20 -19.93 9.65 36.07
C VAL A 20 -19.87 8.15 35.77
N PHE A 21 -20.61 7.32 36.56
CA PHE A 21 -20.69 5.89 36.31
C PHE A 21 -21.35 5.56 34.96
N ALA A 22 -22.40 6.26 34.58
CA ALA A 22 -23.06 6.07 33.29
C ALA A 22 -22.15 6.43 32.11
N VAL A 23 -21.44 7.55 32.21
CA VAL A 23 -20.43 7.94 31.19
C VAL A 23 -19.30 6.95 31.14
N ALA A 24 -18.75 6.49 32.26
CA ALA A 24 -17.70 5.49 32.29
C ALA A 24 -18.16 4.15 31.66
N ALA A 25 -19.38 3.69 32.02
CA ALA A 25 -19.97 2.49 31.43
C ALA A 25 -20.18 2.62 29.92
N PHE A 26 -20.65 3.79 29.46
CA PHE A 26 -20.79 4.08 28.02
C PHE A 26 -19.44 4.04 27.30
N LEU A 27 -18.42 4.72 27.85
CA LEU A 27 -17.07 4.73 27.25
C LEU A 27 -16.45 3.33 27.22
N PHE A 28 -16.65 2.56 28.29
CA PHE A 28 -16.18 1.17 28.34
C PHE A 28 -16.88 0.30 27.27
N ALA A 29 -18.19 0.38 27.17
CA ALA A 29 -18.96 -0.35 26.17
C ALA A 29 -18.56 0.07 24.74
N ARG A 30 -18.33 1.38 24.53
CA ARG A 30 -17.86 1.93 23.25
C ARG A 30 -16.47 1.39 22.92
N ALA A 31 -15.53 1.41 23.86
CA ALA A 31 -14.19 0.88 23.67
C ALA A 31 -14.23 -0.62 23.36
N ALA A 32 -14.99 -1.40 24.12
CA ALA A 32 -15.17 -2.84 23.85
C ALA A 32 -15.74 -3.12 22.47
N TRP A 33 -16.65 -2.27 21.98
CA TRP A 33 -17.22 -2.38 20.64
C TRP A 33 -16.22 -2.01 19.55
N VAL A 34 -15.50 -0.91 19.72
CA VAL A 34 -14.54 -0.39 18.73
C VAL A 34 -13.33 -1.28 18.62
N PHE A 35 -12.74 -1.66 19.77
CA PHE A 35 -11.49 -2.45 19.79
C PHE A 35 -11.75 -3.97 19.78
N ARG A 36 -12.91 -4.41 19.27
CA ARG A 36 -13.18 -5.82 19.09
C ARG A 36 -12.46 -6.39 17.87
N ASP A 37 -12.19 -7.66 17.90
CA ASP A 37 -11.82 -8.42 16.70
C ASP A 37 -13.02 -8.52 15.74
N ARG A 38 -12.86 -8.03 14.52
CA ARG A 38 -13.88 -8.11 13.45
C ARG A 38 -13.63 -9.28 12.50
N THR A 39 -12.49 -9.93 12.61
CA THR A 39 -12.10 -11.04 11.73
C THR A 39 -12.42 -12.42 12.30
N GLY A 40 -12.92 -12.47 13.54
CA GLY A 40 -13.29 -13.72 14.23
C GLY A 40 -12.07 -14.57 14.60
N GLY A 41 -11.01 -13.94 15.07
CA GLY A 41 -9.76 -14.62 15.46
C GLY A 41 -8.92 -15.05 14.27
N TYR A 42 -9.07 -14.40 13.10
CA TYR A 42 -8.27 -14.73 11.93
C TYR A 42 -6.77 -14.69 12.26
N SER A 43 -6.10 -15.79 12.00
CA SER A 43 -4.66 -15.92 12.09
C SER A 43 -4.17 -16.70 10.88
N LEU A 44 -3.12 -16.22 10.25
CA LEU A 44 -2.53 -16.84 9.08
C LEU A 44 -1.07 -17.20 9.38
N THR A 45 -0.69 -18.41 9.00
CA THR A 45 0.71 -18.82 8.85
C THR A 45 0.80 -19.62 7.57
N VAL A 46 1.61 -19.14 6.63
CA VAL A 46 1.89 -19.82 5.36
C VAL A 46 3.37 -20.12 5.27
N ALA A 47 3.69 -21.36 4.90
CA ALA A 47 5.07 -21.82 4.66
C ALA A 47 5.07 -22.71 3.41
N ILE A 48 5.39 -22.13 2.26
CA ILE A 48 5.54 -22.83 0.97
C ILE A 48 7.02 -22.81 0.60
N ASP A 49 7.60 -23.98 0.46
CA ASP A 49 9.02 -24.16 0.18
C ASP A 49 9.26 -24.24 -1.33
N ALA A 50 9.93 -23.24 -1.89
CA ALA A 50 10.32 -23.19 -3.30
C ALA A 50 11.21 -24.37 -3.72
N LYS A 51 11.94 -25.00 -2.78
CA LYS A 51 12.81 -26.15 -3.08
C LYS A 51 12.01 -27.38 -3.55
N LYS A 52 10.76 -27.53 -3.06
CA LYS A 52 9.86 -28.59 -3.54
C LYS A 52 9.52 -28.42 -5.01
N SER A 53 9.20 -27.20 -5.42
CA SER A 53 8.92 -26.85 -6.81
C SER A 53 10.17 -26.96 -7.66
N ALA A 54 11.34 -26.55 -7.16
CA ALA A 54 12.62 -26.69 -7.84
C ALA A 54 13.05 -28.16 -8.03
N ALA A 55 12.70 -29.05 -7.10
CA ALA A 55 13.00 -30.48 -7.18
C ALA A 55 12.14 -31.22 -8.22
N ALA A 56 10.93 -30.71 -8.52
CA ALA A 56 10.02 -31.28 -9.52
C ALA A 56 9.44 -30.16 -10.41
N PRO A 57 10.26 -29.50 -11.23
CA PRO A 57 9.89 -28.30 -11.94
C PRO A 57 8.73 -28.51 -12.90
N GLN A 58 7.75 -27.61 -12.85
CA GLN A 58 6.63 -27.54 -13.78
C GLN A 58 6.71 -26.23 -14.58
N PRO A 59 6.10 -26.16 -15.77
CA PRO A 59 6.01 -24.91 -16.52
C PRO A 59 5.27 -23.84 -15.71
N PHE A 60 5.91 -22.67 -15.58
CA PHE A 60 5.31 -21.52 -14.93
C PHE A 60 4.12 -21.00 -15.73
N ARG A 61 3.07 -20.58 -15.04
CA ARG A 61 1.85 -20.02 -15.62
C ARG A 61 1.53 -18.70 -14.98
N VAL A 62 0.98 -17.79 -15.74
CA VAL A 62 0.48 -16.51 -15.25
C VAL A 62 -0.89 -16.21 -15.85
N GLY A 63 -1.75 -15.57 -15.09
CA GLY A 63 -3.01 -15.02 -15.56
C GLY A 63 -3.23 -13.62 -15.02
N PHE A 64 -3.93 -12.80 -15.78
CA PHE A 64 -4.25 -11.42 -15.43
C PHE A 64 -5.72 -11.13 -15.62
N ALA A 65 -6.26 -10.25 -14.79
CA ALA A 65 -7.58 -9.66 -14.95
C ALA A 65 -7.65 -8.30 -14.26
N ARG A 66 -8.63 -7.49 -14.65
CA ARG A 66 -8.95 -6.22 -13.96
C ARG A 66 -10.44 -6.02 -13.87
N GLU A 67 -10.89 -5.42 -12.76
CA GLU A 67 -12.28 -5.04 -12.52
C GLU A 67 -12.34 -3.55 -12.17
N SER A 68 -13.30 -2.84 -12.78
CA SER A 68 -13.49 -1.42 -12.45
C SER A 68 -14.09 -1.26 -11.06
N ILE A 69 -13.45 -0.39 -10.27
CA ILE A 69 -13.94 0.05 -8.95
C ILE A 69 -14.35 1.53 -8.96
N THR A 70 -14.39 2.19 -10.13
CA THR A 70 -14.83 3.59 -10.27
C THR A 70 -16.28 3.74 -9.81
N PRO A 71 -16.58 4.53 -8.77
CA PRO A 71 -17.96 4.81 -8.41
C PRO A 71 -18.57 5.83 -9.38
N PRO A 72 -19.89 5.83 -9.55
CA PRO A 72 -20.55 6.93 -10.26
C PRO A 72 -20.43 8.23 -9.45
N VAL A 73 -20.13 9.34 -10.14
CA VAL A 73 -20.03 10.70 -9.59
C VAL A 73 -21.07 11.58 -10.29
N GLY A 74 -21.84 12.36 -9.53
CA GLY A 74 -22.82 13.27 -10.11
C GLY A 74 -23.61 14.05 -9.06
N SER A 75 -24.17 15.19 -9.45
CA SER A 75 -24.88 16.11 -8.56
C SER A 75 -26.12 15.53 -7.89
N ASN A 76 -26.71 14.48 -8.48
CA ASN A 76 -27.90 13.81 -7.95
C ASN A 76 -27.58 12.50 -7.20
N LEU A 77 -26.29 12.21 -6.99
CA LEU A 77 -25.81 11.02 -6.30
C LEU A 77 -25.26 11.41 -4.90
N PRO A 78 -25.19 10.46 -3.96
CA PRO A 78 -24.46 10.68 -2.72
C PRO A 78 -23.03 11.13 -3.01
N PRO A 79 -22.47 12.06 -2.23
CA PRO A 79 -21.11 12.52 -2.44
C PRO A 79 -20.09 11.40 -2.21
N VAL A 80 -19.15 11.25 -3.11
CA VAL A 80 -17.97 10.40 -2.97
C VAL A 80 -16.85 11.25 -2.35
N TRP A 81 -16.40 10.89 -1.17
CA TRP A 81 -15.36 11.63 -0.46
C TRP A 81 -13.98 11.16 -0.92
N VAL A 82 -13.15 12.12 -1.34
CA VAL A 82 -11.82 11.84 -1.89
C VAL A 82 -10.79 11.81 -0.77
N ALA A 83 -10.04 10.72 -0.68
CA ALA A 83 -9.01 10.48 0.33
C ALA A 83 -7.72 11.30 0.09
N GLY A 84 -6.86 11.39 1.10
CA GLY A 84 -5.44 11.73 0.99
C GLY A 84 -5.03 13.11 1.48
N PHE A 85 -5.94 14.08 1.57
CA PHE A 85 -5.62 15.45 2.02
C PHE A 85 -6.60 15.93 3.10
N SER A 86 -7.28 17.07 2.87
CA SER A 86 -8.26 17.60 3.83
C SER A 86 -9.62 16.90 3.73
N GLN A 87 -10.39 16.95 4.82
CA GLN A 87 -11.80 16.60 4.80
C GLN A 87 -12.60 17.56 3.89
N GLY A 88 -13.81 17.13 3.53
CA GLY A 88 -14.74 17.95 2.72
C GLY A 88 -14.45 17.93 1.22
N ARG A 89 -13.49 17.15 0.74
CA ARG A 89 -13.23 16.96 -0.69
C ARG A 89 -14.23 15.97 -1.29
N ALA A 90 -15.33 16.47 -1.83
CA ALA A 90 -16.25 15.64 -2.61
C ALA A 90 -15.79 15.54 -4.07
N ALA A 91 -15.85 14.34 -4.65
CA ALA A 91 -15.53 14.15 -6.06
C ALA A 91 -16.50 14.92 -6.96
N THR A 92 -15.97 15.62 -7.96
CA THR A 92 -16.74 16.40 -8.94
C THR A 92 -16.81 15.74 -10.30
N GLY A 93 -15.89 14.80 -10.59
CA GLY A 93 -15.80 14.07 -11.85
C GLY A 93 -14.93 12.85 -11.75
N VAL A 94 -14.74 12.20 -12.90
CA VAL A 94 -13.81 11.10 -13.10
C VAL A 94 -12.92 11.46 -14.27
N HIS A 95 -11.60 11.60 -14.02
CA HIS A 95 -10.62 11.84 -15.07
C HIS A 95 -10.28 10.54 -15.80
N ASP A 96 -10.05 9.48 -15.04
CA ASP A 96 -9.79 8.13 -15.54
C ASP A 96 -10.29 7.07 -14.55
N ASP A 97 -10.50 5.85 -15.05
CA ASP A 97 -11.07 4.76 -14.28
C ASP A 97 -10.11 4.20 -13.22
N LEU A 98 -10.70 3.85 -12.07
CA LEU A 98 -10.04 3.14 -10.98
C LEU A 98 -10.26 1.64 -11.13
N PHE A 99 -9.22 0.85 -10.83
CA PHE A 99 -9.27 -0.59 -11.00
C PHE A 99 -8.78 -1.36 -9.76
N ALA A 100 -9.31 -2.58 -9.64
CA ALA A 100 -8.66 -3.70 -8.97
C ALA A 100 -7.97 -4.52 -10.06
N VAL A 101 -6.63 -4.52 -10.10
CA VAL A 101 -5.85 -5.25 -11.12
C VAL A 101 -5.22 -6.47 -10.47
N ALA A 102 -5.52 -7.66 -10.98
CA ALA A 102 -5.08 -8.92 -10.40
C ALA A 102 -4.15 -9.71 -11.32
N THR A 103 -3.23 -10.44 -10.70
CA THR A 103 -2.45 -11.50 -11.33
C THR A 103 -2.47 -12.77 -10.51
N ALA A 104 -2.51 -13.92 -11.19
CA ALA A 104 -2.31 -15.24 -10.62
C ALA A 104 -0.96 -15.79 -11.09
N LEU A 105 -0.10 -16.16 -10.17
CA LEU A 105 1.20 -16.80 -10.40
C LEU A 105 1.09 -18.26 -9.98
N ASP A 106 1.51 -19.18 -10.84
CA ASP A 106 1.35 -20.62 -10.60
C ASP A 106 2.56 -21.38 -11.16
N ASP A 107 3.26 -22.12 -10.31
CA ASP A 107 4.41 -22.94 -10.67
C ASP A 107 4.09 -24.44 -10.75
N GLY A 108 2.80 -24.79 -10.68
CA GLY A 108 2.28 -26.16 -10.67
C GLY A 108 2.26 -26.81 -9.28
N HIS A 109 2.92 -26.24 -8.28
CA HIS A 109 2.93 -26.69 -6.88
C HIS A 109 2.28 -25.69 -5.94
N ALA A 110 2.46 -24.40 -6.23
CA ALA A 110 1.87 -23.29 -5.48
C ALA A 110 1.20 -22.30 -6.43
N ARG A 111 0.11 -21.70 -5.97
CA ARG A 111 -0.58 -20.62 -6.65
C ARG A 111 -0.74 -19.43 -5.74
N VAL A 112 -0.22 -18.29 -6.17
CA VAL A 112 -0.32 -17.01 -5.45
C VAL A 112 -1.13 -16.02 -6.26
N GLY A 113 -2.09 -15.38 -5.60
CA GLY A 113 -2.84 -14.23 -6.14
C GLY A 113 -2.27 -12.93 -5.63
N LEU A 114 -2.15 -11.94 -6.51
CA LEU A 114 -1.90 -10.55 -6.17
C LEU A 114 -3.02 -9.71 -6.75
N VAL A 115 -3.66 -8.87 -5.96
CA VAL A 115 -4.56 -7.81 -6.44
C VAL A 115 -4.11 -6.46 -5.89
N VAL A 116 -4.02 -5.48 -6.78
CA VAL A 116 -3.65 -4.10 -6.43
C VAL A 116 -4.82 -3.19 -6.72
N LEU A 117 -5.18 -2.38 -5.74
CA LEU A 117 -6.32 -1.47 -5.76
C LEU A 117 -5.87 -0.04 -6.00
N ASP A 118 -6.53 0.66 -6.92
CA ASP A 118 -6.42 2.12 -6.98
C ASP A 118 -7.18 2.72 -5.78
N SER A 119 -6.50 2.77 -4.65
CA SER A 119 -7.01 3.30 -3.39
C SER A 119 -5.87 3.86 -2.54
N ILE A 120 -6.20 4.68 -1.55
CA ILE A 120 -5.20 5.21 -0.61
C ILE A 120 -4.68 4.14 0.35
N GLY A 121 -5.53 3.22 0.75
CA GLY A 121 -5.21 2.12 1.66
C GLY A 121 -6.36 1.15 1.77
N PHE A 122 -6.10 -0.02 2.37
CA PHE A 122 -7.08 -1.07 2.54
C PHE A 122 -6.76 -1.86 3.81
N PHE A 123 -7.63 -1.80 4.80
CA PHE A 123 -7.35 -2.40 6.11
C PHE A 123 -7.30 -3.92 6.07
N HIS A 124 -6.54 -4.51 6.98
CA HIS A 124 -6.38 -5.98 7.10
C HIS A 124 -7.72 -6.73 7.18
N ASP A 125 -8.72 -6.18 7.86
CA ASP A 125 -10.07 -6.77 7.90
C ASP A 125 -10.68 -6.92 6.50
N ASP A 126 -10.49 -5.92 5.65
CA ASP A 126 -10.99 -5.92 4.28
C ASP A 126 -10.17 -6.88 3.40
N VAL A 127 -8.86 -6.99 3.64
CA VAL A 127 -8.02 -8.04 3.02
C VAL A 127 -8.56 -9.44 3.37
N VAL A 128 -8.87 -9.68 4.64
CA VAL A 128 -9.50 -10.95 5.07
C VAL A 128 -10.85 -11.15 4.39
N ALA A 129 -11.64 -10.08 4.22
CA ALA A 129 -12.92 -10.15 3.52
C ALA A 129 -12.74 -10.49 2.02
N VAL A 130 -11.76 -9.92 1.34
CA VAL A 130 -11.40 -10.28 -0.06
C VAL A 130 -11.04 -11.76 -0.13
N ARG A 131 -10.13 -12.25 0.73
CA ARG A 131 -9.70 -13.66 0.75
C ARG A 131 -10.86 -14.62 0.95
N ARG A 132 -11.82 -14.27 1.82
CA ARG A 132 -13.04 -15.05 2.06
C ARG A 132 -14.02 -15.02 0.90
N ALA A 133 -14.01 -13.94 0.11
CA ALA A 133 -14.88 -13.77 -1.05
C ALA A 133 -14.34 -14.43 -2.32
N VAL A 134 -13.03 -14.75 -2.37
CA VAL A 134 -12.43 -15.47 -3.51
C VAL A 134 -13.02 -16.88 -3.58
N PRO A 135 -13.59 -17.29 -4.73
CA PRO A 135 -14.12 -18.64 -4.89
C PRO A 135 -13.04 -19.73 -4.70
N ALA A 136 -13.37 -20.81 -4.01
CA ALA A 136 -12.45 -21.91 -3.73
C ALA A 136 -11.86 -22.55 -5.01
N GLU A 137 -12.59 -22.48 -6.12
CA GLU A 137 -12.16 -22.97 -7.43
C GLU A 137 -10.93 -22.24 -7.99
N ALA A 138 -10.66 -21.03 -7.53
CA ALA A 138 -9.45 -20.28 -7.89
C ALA A 138 -8.18 -20.93 -7.33
N LYS A 139 -8.28 -21.74 -6.26
CA LYS A 139 -7.22 -22.56 -5.66
C LYS A 139 -5.94 -21.76 -5.33
N PHE A 140 -6.09 -20.58 -4.78
CA PHE A 140 -4.94 -19.86 -4.27
C PHE A 140 -4.48 -20.43 -2.92
N ASP A 141 -3.18 -20.66 -2.81
CA ASP A 141 -2.53 -21.02 -1.55
C ASP A 141 -2.26 -19.77 -0.69
N TYR A 142 -2.05 -18.64 -1.35
CA TYR A 142 -1.90 -17.33 -0.71
C TYR A 142 -2.40 -16.20 -1.60
N VAL A 143 -2.98 -15.18 -1.00
CA VAL A 143 -3.48 -13.98 -1.69
C VAL A 143 -2.91 -12.73 -1.02
N ILE A 144 -2.30 -11.87 -1.83
CA ILE A 144 -1.80 -10.55 -1.45
C ILE A 144 -2.77 -9.49 -1.98
N VAL A 145 -3.12 -8.53 -1.13
CA VAL A 145 -3.91 -7.36 -1.50
C VAL A 145 -3.08 -6.12 -1.21
N CYS A 146 -2.82 -5.29 -2.21
CA CYS A 146 -2.09 -4.04 -2.07
C CYS A 146 -2.96 -2.85 -2.46
N ALA A 147 -2.62 -1.67 -1.96
CA ALA A 147 -3.12 -0.39 -2.44
C ALA A 147 -2.03 0.36 -3.20
N THR A 148 -2.41 1.16 -4.20
CA THR A 148 -1.47 2.07 -4.89
C THR A 148 -1.10 3.27 -4.04
N HIS A 149 -1.79 3.53 -2.95
CA HIS A 149 -1.70 4.72 -2.09
C HIS A 149 -2.14 6.01 -2.78
N ASN A 150 -3.16 5.95 -3.58
CA ASN A 150 -3.60 7.05 -4.43
C ASN A 150 -4.49 8.04 -3.68
N HIS A 151 -4.11 9.32 -3.69
CA HIS A 151 -4.78 10.44 -3.01
C HIS A 151 -5.91 11.09 -3.82
N SER A 152 -6.35 10.47 -4.91
CA SER A 152 -7.46 10.92 -5.76
C SER A 152 -8.50 9.82 -5.96
N THR A 153 -8.76 9.04 -4.89
CA THR A 153 -9.68 7.89 -4.88
C THR A 153 -10.68 8.01 -3.74
N PRO A 154 -11.80 7.26 -3.77
CA PRO A 154 -12.76 7.28 -2.67
C PRO A 154 -12.14 6.85 -1.34
N ASP A 155 -12.60 7.45 -0.24
CA ASP A 155 -12.17 7.10 1.11
C ASP A 155 -12.64 5.67 1.48
N LEU A 156 -11.68 4.78 1.73
CA LEU A 156 -11.90 3.42 2.24
C LEU A 156 -11.40 3.23 3.67
N MET A 157 -10.76 4.26 4.25
CA MET A 157 -10.17 4.19 5.59
C MET A 157 -10.98 4.96 6.65
N GLY A 158 -11.66 6.06 6.23
CA GLY A 158 -12.59 6.80 7.09
C GLY A 158 -12.12 8.17 7.55
N LEU A 159 -10.91 8.60 7.17
CA LEU A 159 -10.33 9.86 7.62
C LEU A 159 -10.79 11.08 6.80
N TRP A 160 -11.31 10.89 5.59
CA TRP A 160 -11.58 11.96 4.63
C TRP A 160 -13.07 12.15 4.34
N GLY A 161 -13.86 12.23 5.38
CA GLY A 161 -15.29 12.51 5.29
C GLY A 161 -15.64 13.99 5.10
N PRO A 162 -16.94 14.35 5.25
CA PRO A 162 -17.40 15.74 5.08
C PRO A 162 -16.82 16.72 6.11
N HIS A 163 -16.40 16.21 7.25
CA HIS A 163 -15.75 16.97 8.33
C HIS A 163 -15.02 16.01 9.29
N PRO A 164 -14.12 16.49 10.18
CA PRO A 164 -13.26 15.66 11.01
C PRO A 164 -13.92 14.64 11.94
N LEU A 165 -15.22 14.73 12.16
CA LEU A 165 -15.96 13.83 13.06
C LEU A 165 -16.87 12.84 12.31
N LYS A 166 -16.73 12.74 10.99
CA LYS A 166 -17.55 11.85 10.18
C LYS A 166 -16.71 11.12 9.13
N SER A 167 -16.77 9.80 9.16
CA SER A 167 -16.13 8.95 8.17
C SER A 167 -16.60 9.25 6.74
N GLY A 168 -15.67 9.18 5.78
CA GLY A 168 -15.97 9.30 4.36
C GLY A 168 -16.28 7.96 3.69
N VAL A 169 -16.16 6.85 4.41
CA VAL A 169 -16.40 5.51 3.85
C VAL A 169 -17.87 5.33 3.50
N ASP A 170 -18.12 4.96 2.26
CA ASP A 170 -19.41 4.40 1.83
C ASP A 170 -19.35 2.86 1.96
N PRO A 171 -20.14 2.25 2.87
CA PRO A 171 -20.13 0.80 3.07
C PRO A 171 -20.50 -0.01 1.82
N ALA A 172 -21.38 0.54 0.96
CA ALA A 172 -21.77 -0.12 -0.29
C ALA A 172 -20.63 -0.10 -1.31
N TYR A 173 -19.92 1.01 -1.41
CA TYR A 173 -18.72 1.11 -2.24
C TYR A 173 -17.61 0.16 -1.75
N ARG A 174 -17.33 0.14 -0.45
CA ARG A 174 -16.36 -0.78 0.17
C ARG A 174 -16.70 -2.25 -0.13
N ALA A 175 -17.96 -2.65 0.01
CA ALA A 175 -18.41 -4.01 -0.34
C ALA A 175 -18.22 -4.31 -1.83
N ARG A 176 -18.46 -3.33 -2.71
CA ARG A 176 -18.20 -3.44 -4.15
C ARG A 176 -16.71 -3.63 -4.45
N VAL A 177 -15.83 -2.89 -3.78
CA VAL A 177 -14.37 -3.04 -3.95
C VAL A 177 -13.90 -4.43 -3.52
N ILE A 178 -14.39 -4.95 -2.39
CA ILE A 178 -14.12 -6.32 -1.93
C ILE A 178 -14.55 -7.36 -2.99
N ALA A 179 -15.79 -7.24 -3.50
CA ALA A 179 -16.30 -8.15 -4.51
C ALA A 179 -15.54 -8.07 -5.83
N ALA A 180 -15.19 -6.86 -6.29
CA ALA A 180 -14.41 -6.64 -7.50
C ALA A 180 -13.00 -7.23 -7.39
N SER A 181 -12.37 -7.07 -6.23
CA SER A 181 -11.05 -7.67 -5.94
C SER A 181 -11.08 -9.19 -6.00
N ALA A 182 -12.08 -9.80 -5.37
CA ALA A 182 -12.25 -11.25 -5.39
C ALA A 182 -12.57 -11.77 -6.80
N LYS A 183 -13.38 -11.03 -7.57
CA LYS A 183 -13.69 -11.35 -8.97
C LYS A 183 -12.45 -11.25 -9.85
N ALA A 184 -11.67 -10.17 -9.74
CA ALA A 184 -10.43 -10.00 -10.51
C ALA A 184 -9.44 -11.14 -10.24
N LEU A 185 -9.26 -11.55 -8.98
CA LEU A 185 -8.44 -12.70 -8.60
C LEU A 185 -8.96 -14.00 -9.23
N ALA A 186 -10.26 -14.26 -9.15
CA ALA A 186 -10.87 -15.46 -9.72
C ALA A 186 -10.70 -15.50 -11.25
N ASP A 187 -10.86 -14.38 -11.92
CA ASP A 187 -10.72 -14.29 -13.38
C ASP A 187 -9.26 -14.36 -13.82
N ALA A 188 -8.32 -13.81 -13.03
CA ALA A 188 -6.89 -14.03 -13.23
C ALA A 188 -6.52 -15.53 -13.11
N ALA A 189 -7.08 -16.24 -12.11
CA ALA A 189 -6.87 -17.69 -11.99
C ALA A 189 -7.42 -18.49 -13.19
N LYS A 190 -8.55 -18.07 -13.78
CA LYS A 190 -9.12 -18.69 -14.98
C LYS A 190 -8.32 -18.41 -16.24
N SER A 191 -7.63 -17.28 -16.32
CA SER A 191 -6.81 -16.86 -17.47
C SER A 191 -5.38 -17.41 -17.45
N LEU A 192 -5.04 -18.29 -16.51
CA LEU A 192 -3.71 -18.89 -16.38
C LEU A 192 -3.27 -19.59 -17.68
N GLN A 193 -2.12 -19.17 -18.19
CA GLN A 193 -1.49 -19.74 -19.38
C GLN A 193 0.03 -19.86 -19.20
N PRO A 194 0.72 -20.74 -19.97
CA PRO A 194 2.16 -20.85 -19.88
C PRO A 194 2.87 -19.52 -20.08
N ALA A 195 3.86 -19.27 -19.24
CA ALA A 195 4.60 -18.02 -19.23
C ALA A 195 6.10 -18.24 -19.04
N ALA A 196 6.88 -17.34 -19.63
CA ALA A 196 8.28 -17.16 -19.33
C ALA A 196 8.45 -15.85 -18.55
N VAL A 197 9.30 -15.88 -17.54
CA VAL A 197 9.53 -14.76 -16.60
C VAL A 197 10.87 -14.10 -16.92
N ALA A 198 10.87 -12.80 -17.13
CA ALA A 198 12.07 -11.97 -17.24
C ALA A 198 12.08 -10.90 -16.16
N LEU A 199 13.23 -10.67 -15.53
CA LEU A 199 13.40 -9.74 -14.44
C LEU A 199 14.27 -8.57 -14.88
N HIS A 200 13.82 -7.34 -14.61
CA HIS A 200 14.58 -6.14 -14.94
C HIS A 200 14.59 -5.18 -13.76
N GLU A 201 15.70 -4.49 -13.61
CA GLU A 201 15.86 -3.35 -12.72
C GLU A 201 16.40 -2.17 -13.53
N VAL A 202 15.83 -1.00 -13.34
CA VAL A 202 16.23 0.24 -13.99
C VAL A 202 16.54 1.26 -12.92
N LYS A 203 17.77 1.76 -12.95
CA LYS A 203 18.18 2.88 -12.08
C LYS A 203 17.50 4.14 -12.56
N VAL A 204 16.81 4.83 -11.67
CA VAL A 204 16.11 6.07 -11.94
C VAL A 204 16.74 7.18 -11.11
N ASP A 205 17.10 8.28 -11.78
CA ASP A 205 17.44 9.52 -11.09
C ASP A 205 16.14 10.12 -10.51
N PRO A 206 15.98 10.27 -9.18
CA PRO A 206 14.78 10.85 -8.59
C PRO A 206 14.61 12.33 -8.93
N THR A 207 15.66 13.01 -9.38
CA THR A 207 15.64 14.45 -9.67
C THR A 207 14.55 14.78 -10.71
N GLY A 208 13.65 15.69 -10.34
CA GLY A 208 12.53 16.08 -11.21
C GLY A 208 11.36 15.08 -11.27
N LEU A 209 11.42 13.96 -10.55
CA LEU A 209 10.33 12.98 -10.46
C LEU A 209 9.80 12.86 -9.02
N VAL A 210 10.70 12.68 -8.07
CA VAL A 210 10.39 12.41 -6.68
C VAL A 210 11.22 13.33 -5.78
N LYS A 211 10.64 13.76 -4.68
CA LYS A 211 11.32 14.46 -3.59
C LYS A 211 11.04 13.70 -2.29
N ASP A 212 12.07 13.42 -1.54
CA ASP A 212 11.95 13.06 -0.15
C ASP A 212 11.87 14.35 0.68
N THR A 213 10.86 14.49 1.50
CA THR A 213 10.63 15.72 2.29
C THR A 213 11.00 15.57 3.75
N ARG A 214 11.54 14.41 4.15
CA ARG A 214 12.06 14.13 5.49
C ARG A 214 13.57 13.88 5.43
N GLU A 215 14.27 14.30 6.47
CA GLU A 215 15.68 13.96 6.69
C GLU A 215 15.80 12.71 7.62
N PRO A 216 16.78 11.82 7.38
CA PRO A 216 17.72 11.83 6.25
C PRO A 216 17.05 11.46 4.93
N GLN A 217 17.47 12.10 3.82
CA GLN A 217 16.88 11.80 2.51
C GLN A 217 17.39 10.47 1.98
N VAL A 218 16.50 9.50 1.84
CA VAL A 218 16.78 8.19 1.25
C VAL A 218 15.69 7.83 0.23
N PHE A 219 16.08 7.40 -0.96
CA PHE A 219 15.14 7.11 -2.04
C PHE A 219 15.06 5.60 -2.34
N ASP A 220 13.86 5.12 -2.67
CA ASP A 220 13.64 3.85 -3.37
C ASP A 220 13.17 4.15 -4.80
N ALA A 221 14.05 4.80 -5.57
CA ALA A 221 13.72 5.32 -6.90
C ALA A 221 13.87 4.30 -8.02
N ASP A 222 14.45 3.13 -7.79
CA ASP A 222 14.68 2.13 -8.83
C ASP A 222 13.38 1.47 -9.28
N LEU A 223 13.16 1.46 -10.60
CA LEU A 223 12.07 0.69 -11.21
C LEU A 223 12.41 -0.79 -11.27
N ARG A 224 11.51 -1.62 -10.80
CA ARG A 224 11.62 -3.08 -10.89
C ARG A 224 10.48 -3.64 -11.71
N LEU A 225 10.81 -4.55 -12.64
CA LEU A 225 9.85 -5.15 -13.55
C LEU A 225 9.99 -6.67 -13.53
N MET A 226 8.88 -7.35 -13.31
CA MET A 226 8.73 -8.78 -13.59
C MET A 226 7.83 -8.89 -14.83
N LEU A 227 8.42 -9.22 -15.97
CA LEU A 227 7.76 -9.30 -17.27
C LEU A 227 7.40 -10.75 -17.59
N PHE A 228 6.19 -10.96 -18.04
CA PHE A 228 5.68 -12.29 -18.42
C PHE A 228 5.37 -12.33 -19.90
N THR A 229 5.94 -13.31 -20.60
CA THR A 229 5.73 -13.51 -22.03
C THR A 229 5.25 -14.92 -22.32
N ASN A 230 4.46 -15.09 -23.35
CA ASN A 230 4.11 -16.43 -23.85
C ASN A 230 5.37 -17.09 -24.43
N PRO A 231 5.80 -18.28 -23.96
CA PRO A 231 7.06 -18.89 -24.37
C PRO A 231 7.10 -19.35 -25.83
N THR A 232 5.93 -19.52 -26.46
CA THR A 232 5.82 -19.96 -27.85
C THR A 232 5.76 -18.78 -28.82
N SER A 233 4.90 -17.79 -28.55
CA SER A 233 4.68 -16.65 -29.45
C SER A 233 5.59 -15.45 -29.15
N GLY A 234 6.15 -15.36 -27.94
CA GLY A 234 6.88 -14.19 -27.45
C GLY A 234 5.97 -13.00 -27.09
N ALA A 235 4.65 -13.13 -27.23
CA ALA A 235 3.72 -12.07 -26.89
C ALA A 235 3.76 -11.77 -25.40
N VAL A 236 3.73 -10.48 -25.03
CA VAL A 236 3.66 -10.05 -23.65
C VAL A 236 2.27 -10.36 -23.08
N LEU A 237 2.23 -11.06 -21.96
CA LEU A 237 1.03 -11.39 -21.21
C LEU A 237 0.69 -10.30 -20.19
N GLY A 238 1.73 -9.69 -19.64
CA GLY A 238 1.64 -8.62 -18.66
C GLY A 238 2.91 -8.47 -17.84
N SER A 239 2.83 -7.63 -16.81
CA SER A 239 3.96 -7.43 -15.89
C SER A 239 3.50 -7.01 -14.48
N ILE A 240 4.42 -7.13 -13.51
CA ILE A 240 4.37 -6.46 -12.23
C ILE A 240 5.47 -5.40 -12.23
N VAL A 241 5.08 -4.13 -12.00
CA VAL A 241 5.99 -2.97 -11.93
C VAL A 241 6.00 -2.45 -10.51
N GLY A 242 7.17 -2.33 -9.89
CA GLY A 242 7.35 -1.73 -8.57
C GLY A 242 8.13 -0.41 -8.65
N TRP A 243 7.60 0.65 -8.02
CA TRP A 243 8.26 1.94 -7.85
C TRP A 243 7.71 2.66 -6.63
N GLY A 244 8.55 3.41 -5.90
CA GLY A 244 8.17 4.10 -4.66
C GLY A 244 7.92 5.59 -4.88
N ASN A 245 6.65 6.02 -4.82
CA ASN A 245 6.26 7.42 -4.83
C ASN A 245 4.78 7.56 -4.45
N HIS A 246 4.41 8.62 -3.73
CA HIS A 246 3.01 8.93 -3.45
C HIS A 246 2.27 9.32 -4.73
N PRO A 247 1.19 8.61 -5.12
CA PRO A 247 0.32 9.02 -6.23
C PRO A 247 -0.62 10.13 -5.79
N GLU A 248 -0.08 11.36 -5.79
CA GLU A 248 -0.77 12.59 -5.38
C GLU A 248 -0.40 13.77 -6.28
N THR A 249 0.04 13.47 -7.51
CA THR A 249 0.57 14.47 -8.45
C THR A 249 -0.39 15.62 -8.75
N PRO A 250 -1.73 15.42 -8.88
CA PRO A 250 -2.69 16.51 -9.06
C PRO A 250 -2.91 17.34 -7.78
N TRP A 251 -2.43 16.82 -6.61
CA TRP A 251 -2.42 17.47 -5.30
C TRP A 251 -3.80 17.78 -4.71
N ALA A 252 -3.80 18.49 -3.57
CA ALA A 252 -4.97 18.76 -2.73
C ALA A 252 -6.12 19.49 -3.44
N GLY A 253 -5.84 20.25 -4.49
CA GLY A 253 -6.85 20.98 -5.27
C GLY A 253 -7.65 20.12 -6.25
N ASN A 254 -7.19 18.91 -6.52
CA ASN A 254 -7.89 18.00 -7.41
C ASN A 254 -9.13 17.40 -6.73
N THR A 255 -10.26 17.40 -7.44
CA THR A 255 -11.51 16.76 -7.01
C THR A 255 -12.01 15.70 -8.01
N ASP A 256 -11.27 15.46 -9.09
CA ASP A 256 -11.60 14.35 -9.99
C ASP A 256 -10.98 13.05 -9.48
N LEU A 257 -11.72 11.96 -9.61
CA LEU A 257 -11.18 10.63 -9.39
C LEU A 257 -10.21 10.28 -10.52
N THR A 258 -9.04 9.77 -10.17
CA THR A 258 -8.00 9.38 -11.13
C THR A 258 -7.09 8.31 -10.51
N ALA A 259 -6.58 7.39 -11.34
CA ALA A 259 -5.57 6.41 -10.93
C ALA A 259 -4.14 7.01 -10.87
N ASP A 260 -4.01 8.33 -11.07
CA ASP A 260 -2.74 9.06 -11.05
C ASP A 260 -1.68 8.44 -12.00
N PHE A 261 -0.39 8.68 -11.77
CA PHE A 261 0.68 8.10 -12.60
C PHE A 261 0.67 6.58 -12.62
N CYS A 262 0.09 5.91 -11.64
CA CYS A 262 -0.09 4.46 -11.61
C CYS A 262 -0.94 3.98 -12.79
N GLY A 263 -2.04 4.70 -13.08
CA GLY A 263 -2.87 4.47 -14.26
C GLY A 263 -2.11 4.76 -15.55
N VAL A 264 -1.38 5.89 -15.60
CA VAL A 264 -0.55 6.23 -16.77
C VAL A 264 0.49 5.17 -17.08
N ILE A 265 1.19 4.63 -16.07
CA ILE A 265 2.17 3.56 -16.24
C ILE A 265 1.51 2.33 -16.85
N ARG A 266 0.39 1.85 -16.29
CA ARG A 266 -0.32 0.68 -16.79
C ARG A 266 -0.78 0.85 -18.23
N ASP A 267 -1.45 1.96 -18.51
CA ASP A 267 -2.00 2.25 -19.84
C ASP A 267 -0.91 2.46 -20.90
N SER A 268 0.15 3.16 -20.56
CA SER A 268 1.27 3.40 -21.48
C SER A 268 2.10 2.14 -21.75
N LEU A 269 2.23 1.23 -20.78
CA LEU A 269 2.83 -0.09 -21.02
C LEU A 269 1.93 -0.96 -21.89
N GLU A 270 0.61 -0.93 -21.70
CA GLU A 270 -0.34 -1.71 -22.49
C GLU A 270 -0.45 -1.20 -23.93
N ARG A 271 -0.75 0.11 -24.09
CA ARG A 271 -1.17 0.72 -25.37
C ARG A 271 -0.06 1.50 -26.07
N GLY A 272 0.96 1.89 -25.32
CA GLY A 272 2.02 2.78 -25.77
C GLY A 272 1.82 4.23 -25.32
N ILE A 273 2.86 5.01 -25.48
CA ILE A 273 2.85 6.44 -25.15
C ILE A 273 2.35 7.22 -26.37
N VAL A 274 1.23 7.90 -26.19
CA VAL A 274 0.54 8.64 -27.28
C VAL A 274 0.40 10.10 -26.90
N TYR A 275 0.77 11.01 -27.82
CA TYR A 275 0.54 12.44 -27.73
C TYR A 275 -0.08 12.93 -29.03
N ASP A 276 -1.18 13.68 -28.95
CA ASP A 276 -1.91 14.24 -30.09
C ASP A 276 -2.26 13.18 -31.16
N GLY A 277 -2.68 12.00 -30.70
CA GLY A 277 -3.01 10.86 -31.57
C GLY A 277 -1.80 10.18 -32.24
N GLN A 278 -0.56 10.62 -31.92
CA GLN A 278 0.67 10.03 -32.44
C GLN A 278 1.33 9.13 -31.39
N THR A 279 1.57 7.89 -31.74
CA THR A 279 2.34 6.97 -30.92
C THR A 279 3.80 7.37 -30.91
N LYS A 280 4.32 7.78 -29.76
CA LYS A 280 5.74 8.10 -29.54
C LYS A 280 6.56 6.85 -29.24
N LEU A 281 6.01 5.95 -28.41
CA LEU A 281 6.56 4.62 -28.17
C LEU A 281 5.44 3.60 -28.20
N ALA A 282 5.65 2.47 -28.85
CA ALA A 282 4.69 1.36 -28.88
C ALA A 282 4.61 0.71 -27.50
N GLY A 283 3.41 0.31 -27.10
CA GLY A 283 3.18 -0.48 -25.90
C GLY A 283 3.62 -1.93 -26.07
N LEU A 284 3.62 -2.64 -24.97
CA LEU A 284 3.97 -4.06 -24.92
C LEU A 284 2.74 -4.96 -25.16
N GLY A 285 1.51 -4.42 -25.03
CA GLY A 285 0.30 -5.22 -24.88
C GLY A 285 0.24 -5.92 -23.53
N GLY A 286 -0.76 -6.78 -23.34
CA GLY A 286 -0.95 -7.49 -22.07
C GLY A 286 -1.58 -6.62 -20.97
N THR A 287 -1.54 -7.10 -19.72
CA THR A 287 -2.08 -6.40 -18.56
C THR A 287 -0.97 -6.13 -17.54
N HIS A 288 -0.87 -4.89 -17.08
CA HIS A 288 0.21 -4.48 -16.19
C HIS A 288 -0.33 -4.16 -14.80
N VAL A 289 0.36 -4.65 -13.77
CA VAL A 289 0.08 -4.37 -12.35
C VAL A 289 1.15 -3.42 -11.83
N TYR A 290 0.73 -2.27 -11.30
CA TYR A 290 1.63 -1.37 -10.59
C TYR A 290 1.51 -1.62 -9.09
N VAL A 291 2.64 -1.77 -8.39
CA VAL A 291 2.70 -1.90 -6.93
C VAL A 291 3.57 -0.78 -6.39
N ASN A 292 3.06 -0.07 -5.40
CA ASN A 292 3.87 0.93 -4.72
C ASN A 292 4.93 0.27 -3.82
N ALA A 293 6.11 0.88 -3.78
CA ALA A 293 7.21 0.38 -2.96
C ALA A 293 7.35 1.21 -1.66
N CYS A 294 8.55 1.69 -1.31
CA CYS A 294 8.72 2.57 -0.16
C CYS A 294 8.14 3.95 -0.46
N VAL A 295 7.21 4.40 0.38
CA VAL A 295 6.65 5.76 0.29
C VAL A 295 6.81 6.55 1.59
N GLY A 296 7.29 5.93 2.66
CA GLY A 296 7.71 6.61 3.88
C GLY A 296 8.79 7.67 3.58
N GLY A 297 9.18 8.49 4.56
CA GLY A 297 9.99 9.67 4.29
C GLY A 297 9.25 10.78 3.55
N LEU A 298 7.94 10.58 3.26
CA LEU A 298 7.09 11.47 2.47
C LEU A 298 7.62 11.64 1.04
N MET A 299 8.00 10.55 0.41
CA MET A 299 8.42 10.53 -1.00
C MET A 299 7.26 10.88 -1.92
N THR A 300 7.35 12.03 -2.58
CA THR A 300 6.26 12.54 -3.41
C THR A 300 6.77 13.34 -4.61
N THR A 301 5.97 13.39 -5.68
CA THR A 301 6.13 14.41 -6.72
C THR A 301 5.59 15.75 -6.20
N HIS A 302 6.33 16.33 -5.26
CA HIS A 302 5.94 17.53 -4.53
C HIS A 302 5.50 18.67 -5.47
N PRO A 303 4.56 19.55 -5.08
CA PRO A 303 4.16 20.70 -5.91
C PRO A 303 5.31 21.55 -6.45
N SER A 304 6.39 21.70 -5.67
CA SER A 304 7.59 22.45 -6.08
C SER A 304 8.52 21.68 -7.03
N THR A 305 8.29 20.38 -7.25
CA THR A 305 9.07 19.59 -8.21
C THR A 305 8.61 19.93 -9.61
N THR A 306 9.54 20.34 -10.46
CA THR A 306 9.27 20.53 -11.89
C THR A 306 9.54 19.23 -12.63
N VAL A 307 8.52 18.68 -13.26
CA VAL A 307 8.61 17.47 -14.07
C VAL A 307 8.70 17.87 -15.54
N ARG A 308 9.76 17.40 -16.20
CA ARG A 308 9.90 17.56 -17.65
C ARG A 308 9.17 16.45 -18.36
N ASP A 309 8.31 16.82 -19.31
CA ASP A 309 7.67 15.82 -20.18
C ASP A 309 8.72 15.17 -21.11
N PRO A 310 8.73 13.82 -21.20
CA PRO A 310 9.77 13.12 -21.97
C PRO A 310 9.65 13.29 -23.50
N PHE A 311 8.56 13.87 -24.03
CA PHE A 311 8.29 13.98 -25.47
C PHE A 311 7.86 15.38 -25.93
N LEU A 312 7.23 16.19 -25.08
CA LEU A 312 6.72 17.51 -25.49
C LEU A 312 7.73 18.63 -25.33
N ASN A 313 8.88 18.39 -24.70
CA ASN A 313 9.87 19.43 -24.35
C ASN A 313 9.26 20.55 -23.44
N GLU A 314 8.28 20.20 -22.63
CA GLU A 314 7.58 21.08 -21.70
C GLU A 314 7.91 20.74 -20.25
N ASP A 315 7.86 21.74 -19.37
CA ASP A 315 8.12 21.61 -17.94
C ASP A 315 6.83 21.90 -17.15
N PHE A 316 6.38 20.92 -16.37
CA PHE A 316 5.21 21.03 -15.52
C PHE A 316 5.62 21.30 -14.06
N SER A 317 5.52 22.57 -13.65
CA SER A 317 5.90 23.04 -12.30
C SER A 317 4.71 23.11 -11.33
N LYS A 318 3.48 22.95 -11.81
CA LYS A 318 2.26 23.00 -10.99
C LYS A 318 1.57 21.65 -10.98
N PRO A 319 0.89 21.27 -9.88
CA PRO A 319 0.04 20.08 -9.84
C PRO A 319 -0.99 20.09 -10.98
N SER A 320 -1.07 19.00 -11.73
CA SER A 320 -2.01 18.82 -12.84
C SER A 320 -1.99 17.39 -13.37
N HIS A 321 -3.00 17.02 -14.16
CA HIS A 321 -3.02 15.74 -14.88
C HIS A 321 -1.93 15.64 -15.95
N ASP A 322 -1.50 16.77 -16.55
CA ASP A 322 -0.35 16.78 -17.46
C ASP A 322 0.95 16.45 -16.75
N LYS A 323 1.16 16.99 -15.53
CA LYS A 323 2.30 16.62 -14.68
C LYS A 323 2.26 15.14 -14.31
N THR A 324 1.08 14.61 -13.99
CA THR A 324 0.84 13.18 -13.72
C THR A 324 1.25 12.33 -14.92
N ARG A 325 0.80 12.71 -16.12
CA ARG A 325 1.15 12.05 -17.37
C ARG A 325 2.66 12.09 -17.64
N ALA A 326 3.31 13.22 -17.39
CA ALA A 326 4.74 13.36 -17.56
C ALA A 326 5.54 12.44 -16.63
N VAL A 327 5.13 12.30 -15.35
CA VAL A 327 5.74 11.35 -14.41
C VAL A 327 5.61 9.92 -14.93
N GLY A 328 4.40 9.47 -15.20
CA GLY A 328 4.15 8.08 -15.65
C GLY A 328 4.87 7.76 -16.96
N ASN A 329 4.80 8.65 -17.95
CA ASN A 329 5.45 8.45 -19.25
C ASN A 329 6.98 8.50 -19.17
N SER A 330 7.57 9.27 -18.24
CA SER A 330 9.01 9.25 -18.01
C SER A 330 9.49 7.87 -17.55
N LEU A 331 8.77 7.27 -16.61
CA LEU A 331 9.09 5.95 -16.09
C LEU A 331 8.87 4.85 -17.14
N VAL A 332 7.78 4.90 -17.90
CA VAL A 332 7.50 3.94 -18.97
C VAL A 332 8.54 4.05 -20.09
N LYS A 333 8.96 5.26 -20.45
CA LYS A 333 10.04 5.47 -21.44
C LYS A 333 11.31 4.75 -20.99
N LEU A 334 11.74 4.93 -19.74
CA LEU A 334 12.93 4.26 -19.19
C LEU A 334 12.79 2.72 -19.23
N LEU A 335 11.61 2.18 -18.88
CA LEU A 335 11.34 0.74 -18.96
C LEU A 335 11.40 0.22 -20.38
N LEU A 336 10.75 0.88 -21.34
CA LEU A 336 10.72 0.47 -22.75
C LEU A 336 12.12 0.55 -23.39
N GLU A 337 12.89 1.62 -23.10
CA GLU A 337 14.28 1.76 -23.55
C GLU A 337 15.19 0.66 -22.96
N ARG A 338 15.00 0.32 -21.68
CA ARG A 338 15.72 -0.79 -21.05
C ARG A 338 15.41 -2.13 -21.70
N LEU A 339 14.13 -2.39 -21.97
CA LEU A 339 13.71 -3.63 -22.63
C LEU A 339 14.23 -3.73 -24.06
N ALA A 340 14.28 -2.63 -24.81
CA ALA A 340 14.83 -2.59 -26.15
C ALA A 340 16.35 -2.80 -26.19
N SER A 341 17.07 -2.34 -25.16
CA SER A 341 18.54 -2.45 -25.05
C SER A 341 19.00 -3.70 -24.31
N ALA A 342 18.10 -4.39 -23.60
CA ALA A 342 18.47 -5.58 -22.84
C ALA A 342 18.94 -6.71 -23.78
N PRO A 343 20.03 -7.43 -23.42
CA PRO A 343 20.33 -8.68 -24.10
C PRO A 343 19.09 -9.58 -24.07
N LYS A 344 18.79 -10.25 -25.18
CA LYS A 344 17.74 -11.27 -25.23
C LYS A 344 18.18 -12.48 -24.39
N ALA A 345 18.17 -12.30 -23.06
CA ALA A 345 18.35 -13.44 -22.16
C ALA A 345 17.13 -14.35 -22.28
N PRO A 346 17.32 -15.67 -22.31
CA PRO A 346 16.19 -16.59 -22.30
C PRO A 346 15.38 -16.34 -21.02
N ALA A 347 14.13 -15.96 -21.20
CA ALA A 347 13.22 -15.83 -20.08
C ALA A 347 12.95 -17.20 -19.46
N ALA A 348 12.91 -17.30 -18.14
CA ALA A 348 12.76 -18.55 -17.43
C ALA A 348 11.34 -19.09 -17.57
N THR A 349 11.17 -20.28 -18.13
CA THR A 349 9.86 -20.98 -18.21
C THR A 349 9.53 -21.78 -16.94
N VAL A 350 10.46 -21.84 -16.00
CA VAL A 350 10.31 -22.42 -14.67
C VAL A 350 10.72 -21.37 -13.67
N ALA A 351 9.83 -21.05 -12.75
CA ALA A 351 10.06 -20.06 -11.69
C ALA A 351 9.44 -20.58 -10.40
N PRO A 352 10.18 -21.33 -9.56
CA PRO A 352 9.67 -21.87 -8.31
C PRO A 352 9.13 -20.76 -7.39
N ILE A 353 7.97 -21.02 -6.79
CA ILE A 353 7.33 -20.10 -5.85
C ILE A 353 7.57 -20.55 -4.42
N GLY A 354 8.10 -19.66 -3.59
CA GLY A 354 8.15 -19.81 -2.14
C GLY A 354 7.33 -18.72 -1.46
N VAL A 355 6.68 -19.05 -0.35
CA VAL A 355 5.92 -18.09 0.46
C VAL A 355 6.16 -18.35 1.93
N GLN A 356 6.51 -17.31 2.66
CA GLN A 356 6.51 -17.27 4.12
C GLN A 356 5.64 -16.08 4.52
N ALA A 357 4.59 -16.30 5.28
CA ALA A 357 3.70 -15.22 5.73
C ALA A 357 3.11 -15.55 7.10
N HIS A 358 2.92 -14.52 7.93
CA HIS A 358 2.16 -14.66 9.16
C HIS A 358 1.50 -13.35 9.58
N THR A 359 0.38 -13.48 10.29
CA THR A 359 -0.23 -12.36 11.01
C THR A 359 0.57 -12.06 12.27
N LEU A 360 0.68 -10.77 12.61
CA LEU A 360 1.29 -10.30 13.85
C LEU A 360 0.41 -9.24 14.50
N GLU A 361 0.70 -8.93 15.76
CA GLU A 361 -0.02 -7.94 16.55
C GLU A 361 0.93 -6.79 16.88
N LEU A 362 0.49 -5.56 16.61
CA LEU A 362 1.23 -4.34 16.86
C LEU A 362 0.56 -3.52 17.96
N PRO A 363 1.31 -3.01 18.95
CA PRO A 363 0.75 -2.12 19.96
C PRO A 363 0.33 -0.79 19.31
N LEU A 364 -0.91 -0.36 19.58
CA LEU A 364 -1.43 0.94 19.15
C LEU A 364 -1.03 2.00 20.18
N ALA A 365 0.08 2.69 19.94
CA ALA A 365 0.58 3.75 20.81
C ALA A 365 0.07 5.14 20.41
N ASN A 366 -0.49 5.30 19.21
CA ASN A 366 -0.98 6.59 18.69
C ASN A 366 -2.31 6.99 19.32
N ASN A 367 -2.29 8.03 20.16
CA ASN A 367 -3.49 8.56 20.81
C ASN A 367 -4.50 9.17 19.82
N GLY A 368 -4.02 9.73 18.68
CA GLY A 368 -4.88 10.26 17.62
C GLY A 368 -5.67 9.14 16.93
N PHE A 369 -5.02 8.03 16.62
CA PHE A 369 -5.67 6.85 16.04
C PHE A 369 -6.64 6.21 17.03
N PHE A 370 -6.28 6.15 18.32
CA PHE A 370 -7.19 5.68 19.36
C PHE A 370 -8.44 6.56 19.43
N ALA A 371 -8.28 7.89 19.45
CA ALA A 371 -9.39 8.82 19.47
C ALA A 371 -10.26 8.72 18.21
N ALA A 372 -9.65 8.64 17.03
CA ALA A 372 -10.35 8.46 15.75
C ALA A 372 -11.20 7.17 15.74
N ALA A 373 -10.64 6.07 16.27
CA ALA A 373 -11.38 4.82 16.44
C ALA A 373 -12.57 4.99 17.39
N MET A 374 -12.36 5.61 18.56
CA MET A 374 -13.43 5.89 19.53
C MET A 374 -14.53 6.77 18.94
N LEU A 375 -14.20 7.70 18.06
CA LEU A 375 -15.17 8.52 17.31
C LEU A 375 -15.89 7.74 16.21
N GLY A 376 -15.37 6.57 15.81
CA GLY A 376 -15.94 5.74 14.75
C GLY A 376 -15.52 6.17 13.34
N LEU A 377 -14.40 6.86 13.23
CA LEU A 377 -13.82 7.23 11.94
C LEU A 377 -13.18 6.00 11.29
N PHE A 378 -12.35 5.27 12.02
CA PHE A 378 -11.80 3.99 11.56
C PHE A 378 -12.80 2.85 11.77
N GLU A 379 -13.07 2.13 10.69
CA GLU A 379 -13.84 0.90 10.73
C GLU A 379 -12.94 -0.33 10.58
N ARG A 380 -11.81 -0.35 11.31
CA ARG A 380 -10.96 -1.54 11.38
C ARG A 380 -11.18 -2.33 12.68
N GLY A 381 -10.91 -3.63 12.64
CA GLY A 381 -10.84 -4.49 13.81
C GLY A 381 -9.48 -4.43 14.49
N HIS A 382 -9.44 -4.98 15.68
CA HIS A 382 -8.24 -5.09 16.49
C HIS A 382 -8.03 -6.56 16.89
N ALA A 383 -6.80 -6.94 17.19
CA ALA A 383 -6.54 -8.26 17.75
C ALA A 383 -7.17 -8.36 19.15
N HIS A 384 -6.91 -7.36 19.99
CA HIS A 384 -7.53 -7.09 21.27
C HIS A 384 -7.34 -5.62 21.61
N PHE A 385 -7.83 -5.17 22.78
CA PHE A 385 -7.72 -3.77 23.20
C PHE A 385 -6.27 -3.28 23.16
N GLY A 386 -6.03 -2.20 22.44
CA GLY A 386 -4.71 -1.57 22.29
C GLY A 386 -3.75 -2.28 21.34
N TYR A 387 -4.21 -3.30 20.58
CA TYR A 387 -3.36 -4.00 19.61
C TYR A 387 -4.07 -4.15 18.26
N LEU A 388 -3.38 -3.78 17.19
CA LEU A 388 -3.81 -4.01 15.82
C LEU A 388 -3.33 -5.39 15.35
N ARG A 389 -4.17 -6.10 14.58
CA ARG A 389 -3.73 -7.26 13.82
C ARG A 389 -3.32 -6.80 12.43
N THR A 390 -2.15 -7.23 11.99
CA THR A 390 -1.63 -6.98 10.63
C THR A 390 -0.91 -8.22 10.10
N GLU A 391 -0.28 -8.13 8.94
CA GLU A 391 0.36 -9.25 8.29
C GLU A 391 1.60 -8.84 7.50
N VAL A 392 2.66 -9.64 7.58
CA VAL A 392 3.84 -9.54 6.73
C VAL A 392 4.00 -10.81 5.92
N ALA A 393 4.58 -10.67 4.71
CA ALA A 393 4.88 -11.81 3.87
C ALA A 393 6.20 -11.62 3.11
N PHE A 394 6.89 -12.73 2.89
CA PHE A 394 8.06 -12.81 2.04
C PHE A 394 7.84 -13.89 0.99
N LEU A 395 8.05 -13.52 -0.28
CA LEU A 395 7.88 -14.43 -1.41
C LEU A 395 9.15 -14.53 -2.24
N THR A 396 9.31 -15.68 -2.90
CA THR A 396 10.26 -15.86 -4.00
C THR A 396 9.52 -16.34 -5.24
N VAL A 397 9.93 -15.85 -6.43
CA VAL A 397 9.44 -16.27 -7.74
C VAL A 397 10.66 -16.40 -8.64
N GLY A 398 11.18 -17.62 -8.76
CA GLY A 398 12.48 -17.84 -9.41
C GLY A 398 13.57 -17.01 -8.75
N ASP A 399 14.26 -16.17 -9.56
CA ASP A 399 15.34 -15.28 -9.09
C ASP A 399 14.83 -13.93 -8.51
N ALA A 400 13.52 -13.72 -8.41
CA ALA A 400 12.96 -12.55 -7.74
C ALA A 400 12.61 -12.86 -6.29
N SER A 401 12.73 -11.85 -5.42
CA SER A 401 12.17 -11.86 -4.07
C SER A 401 11.30 -10.65 -3.82
N ILE A 402 10.30 -10.79 -2.96
CA ILE A 402 9.27 -9.79 -2.69
C ILE A 402 9.04 -9.73 -1.18
N ALA A 403 9.28 -8.58 -0.57
CA ALA A 403 8.90 -8.29 0.80
C ALA A 403 7.58 -7.50 0.81
N CYS A 404 6.54 -8.02 1.45
CA CYS A 404 5.23 -7.39 1.60
C CYS A 404 5.12 -6.74 2.97
N ILE A 405 4.95 -5.42 3.00
CA ILE A 405 4.94 -4.59 4.21
C ILE A 405 3.59 -3.87 4.32
N PRO A 406 2.95 -3.88 5.50
CA PRO A 406 1.56 -3.45 5.66
C PRO A 406 1.36 -1.94 5.86
N GLY A 407 2.18 -1.09 5.24
CA GLY A 407 2.07 0.36 5.39
C GLY A 407 3.14 1.14 4.65
N GLU A 408 3.31 2.40 5.04
CA GLU A 408 4.21 3.36 4.42
C GLU A 408 5.63 3.26 5.02
N ILE A 409 6.39 2.25 4.58
CA ILE A 409 7.74 2.01 5.12
C ILE A 409 8.73 3.07 4.64
N TYR A 410 9.57 3.54 5.55
CA TYR A 410 10.67 4.45 5.26
C TYR A 410 11.77 3.74 4.45
N PRO A 411 12.28 4.38 3.38
CA PRO A 411 13.26 3.76 2.48
C PRO A 411 14.54 3.31 3.17
N GLU A 412 14.99 4.00 4.21
CA GLU A 412 16.18 3.65 4.98
C GLU A 412 16.09 2.30 5.69
N LEU A 413 14.90 1.88 6.08
CA LEU A 413 14.66 0.53 6.63
C LEU A 413 14.89 -0.57 5.58
N VAL A 414 14.76 -0.21 4.31
CA VAL A 414 14.82 -1.15 3.19
C VAL A 414 16.16 -1.08 2.47
N ASN A 415 16.67 0.14 2.22
CA ASN A 415 17.88 0.38 1.43
C ASN A 415 19.12 0.69 2.29
N GLY A 416 18.93 0.87 3.60
CA GLY A 416 19.97 1.35 4.52
C GLY A 416 19.97 2.88 4.61
N GLY A 417 20.67 3.38 5.60
CA GLY A 417 20.72 4.81 5.88
C GLY A 417 20.02 5.19 7.17
N VAL A 418 19.47 4.22 7.92
CA VAL A 418 18.96 4.47 9.28
C VAL A 418 20.09 5.03 10.14
N VAL A 419 19.82 6.14 10.81
CA VAL A 419 20.81 6.83 11.65
C VAL A 419 20.40 6.83 13.12
N ARG A 420 21.42 6.92 14.01
CA ARG A 420 21.17 7.42 15.34
C ARG A 420 20.97 8.93 15.23
N ALA A 421 19.81 9.42 15.60
CA ALA A 421 19.46 10.84 15.51
C ALA A 421 19.58 11.50 16.90
N PRO A 422 20.73 12.11 17.25
CA PRO A 422 20.91 12.74 18.56
C PRO A 422 19.93 13.90 18.74
N GLY A 423 19.16 13.84 19.84
CA GLY A 423 18.11 14.81 20.13
C GLY A 423 16.71 14.37 19.75
N GLY A 424 16.55 13.21 19.08
CA GLY A 424 15.27 12.55 18.93
C GLY A 424 14.76 11.94 20.24
N ASP A 425 13.54 11.44 20.22
CA ASP A 425 12.86 10.88 21.42
C ASP A 425 13.61 9.66 21.98
N TYR A 426 14.31 8.92 21.12
CA TYR A 426 15.13 7.76 21.47
C TYR A 426 16.58 7.98 21.04
N ASP A 427 17.49 8.12 22.01
CA ASP A 427 18.94 8.23 21.76
C ASP A 427 19.59 6.82 21.76
N ILE A 428 19.23 6.03 20.74
CA ILE A 428 19.67 4.63 20.60
C ILE A 428 20.34 4.40 19.25
N GLU A 429 21.18 3.35 19.18
CA GLU A 429 21.68 2.86 17.91
C GLU A 429 20.52 2.23 17.09
N PRO A 430 20.59 2.28 15.74
CA PRO A 430 19.61 1.64 14.88
C PRO A 430 19.36 0.18 15.22
N LEU A 431 18.11 -0.20 15.40
CA LEU A 431 17.70 -1.58 15.72
C LEU A 431 17.38 -2.40 14.46
N GLU A 432 16.94 -1.71 13.41
CA GLU A 432 16.42 -2.29 12.16
C GLU A 432 17.57 -2.51 11.15
N VAL A 433 18.59 -3.23 11.57
CA VAL A 433 19.79 -3.52 10.77
C VAL A 433 20.06 -5.04 10.71
N PRO A 434 20.59 -5.54 9.57
CA PRO A 434 20.83 -4.85 8.29
C PRO A 434 19.51 -4.49 7.59
N PRO A 435 19.54 -3.60 6.57
CA PRO A 435 18.34 -3.20 5.84
C PRO A 435 17.68 -4.41 5.17
N ILE A 436 16.34 -4.36 5.02
CA ILE A 436 15.54 -5.50 4.54
C ILE A 436 16.09 -6.04 3.20
N ARG A 437 16.44 -5.15 2.27
CA ARG A 437 16.88 -5.55 0.93
C ARG A 437 18.22 -6.31 0.94
N ASP A 438 19.08 -6.07 1.91
CA ASP A 438 20.34 -6.81 2.10
C ASP A 438 20.09 -8.24 2.61
N LEU A 439 19.02 -8.46 3.36
CA LEU A 439 18.62 -9.78 3.82
C LEU A 439 18.01 -10.63 2.70
N MET A 440 17.40 -10.00 1.69
CA MET A 440 16.64 -10.68 0.65
C MET A 440 17.57 -11.41 -0.34
N PRO A 441 17.28 -12.67 -0.72
CA PRO A 441 17.97 -13.39 -1.79
C PRO A 441 17.50 -12.92 -3.18
N GLY A 442 18.11 -13.48 -4.22
CA GLY A 442 17.68 -13.26 -5.60
C GLY A 442 18.30 -12.04 -6.27
N LYS A 443 18.01 -11.89 -7.58
CA LYS A 443 18.61 -10.86 -8.42
C LYS A 443 17.83 -9.56 -8.43
N VAL A 444 16.48 -9.63 -8.39
CA VAL A 444 15.61 -8.47 -8.34
C VAL A 444 14.75 -8.56 -7.09
N LYS A 445 14.84 -7.54 -6.25
CA LYS A 445 14.30 -7.51 -4.91
C LYS A 445 13.19 -6.46 -4.83
N PHE A 446 11.95 -6.90 -4.95
CA PHE A 446 10.78 -6.03 -4.85
C PHE A 446 10.44 -5.74 -3.38
N LEU A 447 9.96 -4.55 -3.14
CA LEU A 447 9.17 -4.24 -1.96
C LEU A 447 7.76 -3.95 -2.42
N PHE A 448 6.76 -4.56 -1.78
CA PHE A 448 5.36 -4.20 -1.90
C PHE A 448 4.94 -3.50 -0.61
N GLY A 449 4.85 -2.18 -0.67
CA GLY A 449 4.27 -1.36 0.39
C GLY A 449 2.74 -1.47 0.39
N LEU A 450 2.10 -1.06 1.48
CA LEU A 450 0.63 -1.10 1.64
C LEU A 450 0.06 -2.47 1.27
N ALA A 451 0.79 -3.50 1.62
CA ALA A 451 0.48 -4.89 1.31
C ALA A 451 -0.19 -5.58 2.49
N ASN A 452 -1.40 -6.09 2.30
CA ASN A 452 -2.23 -6.80 3.28
C ASN A 452 -2.73 -5.95 4.46
N ASP A 453 -2.43 -4.66 4.51
CA ASP A 453 -2.96 -3.66 5.44
C ASP A 453 -2.48 -2.25 5.04
N GLU A 454 -3.01 -1.24 5.73
CA GLU A 454 -2.50 0.11 5.79
C GLU A 454 -2.50 0.58 7.25
N ILE A 455 -1.31 0.63 7.85
CA ILE A 455 -1.11 0.99 9.26
C ILE A 455 -0.48 2.37 9.44
N GLY A 456 -0.28 3.12 8.35
CA GLY A 456 0.43 4.38 8.31
C GLY A 456 1.95 4.22 8.23
N TYR A 457 2.67 5.24 8.66
CA TYR A 457 4.11 5.32 8.53
C TYR A 457 4.86 4.34 9.43
N ILE A 458 5.90 3.71 8.87
CA ILE A 458 6.78 2.77 9.55
C ILE A 458 8.16 3.42 9.61
N ILE A 459 8.49 3.98 10.77
CA ILE A 459 9.61 4.88 11.02
C ILE A 459 10.66 4.17 11.89
N PRO A 460 11.97 4.25 11.57
CA PRO A 460 13.01 3.72 12.44
C PRO A 460 12.90 4.28 13.85
N LYS A 461 13.01 3.41 14.87
CA LYS A 461 12.85 3.87 16.26
C LYS A 461 13.92 4.88 16.67
N SER A 462 15.14 4.77 16.16
CA SER A 462 16.23 5.71 16.43
C SER A 462 16.02 7.10 15.81
N GLU A 463 15.08 7.24 14.87
CA GLU A 463 14.72 8.49 14.18
C GLU A 463 13.35 9.02 14.59
N TRP A 464 12.69 8.40 15.58
CA TRP A 464 11.39 8.83 16.08
C TRP A 464 11.48 10.18 16.78
N ASP A 465 10.57 11.11 16.46
CA ASP A 465 10.71 12.53 16.83
C ASP A 465 9.32 13.19 17.07
N GLU A 466 8.63 12.74 18.10
CA GLU A 466 7.28 13.24 18.45
C GLU A 466 7.33 14.42 19.44
N GLN A 467 8.43 14.56 20.23
CA GLN A 467 8.57 15.53 21.29
C GLN A 467 9.58 16.63 20.94
N PRO A 468 9.30 17.92 21.26
CA PRO A 468 10.26 18.98 21.04
C PRO A 468 11.47 18.87 22.01
N PRO A 469 12.68 19.31 21.63
CA PRO A 469 13.02 19.97 20.36
C PRO A 469 13.11 18.97 19.20
N TYR A 470 12.45 19.30 18.08
CA TYR A 470 12.41 18.40 16.93
C TYR A 470 13.73 18.34 16.17
N LEU A 471 14.02 17.16 15.61
CA LEU A 471 15.21 16.91 14.78
C LEU A 471 15.23 17.79 13.53
N PHE A 472 16.42 17.98 12.98
CA PHE A 472 16.64 18.69 11.72
C PHE A 472 15.99 20.09 11.68
N HIS A 473 15.84 20.74 12.85
CA HIS A 473 15.22 22.07 13.00
C HIS A 473 13.76 22.14 12.52
N ALA A 474 13.02 21.02 12.58
CA ALA A 474 11.59 21.00 12.27
C ALA A 474 10.82 21.97 13.20
N LYS A 475 9.83 22.67 12.65
CA LYS A 475 9.05 23.69 13.38
C LYS A 475 7.85 23.14 14.14
N GLY A 476 7.58 21.87 14.01
CA GLY A 476 6.46 21.17 14.64
C GLY A 476 6.68 19.67 14.59
N ALA A 477 5.80 18.89 15.25
CA ALA A 477 5.85 17.45 15.23
C ALA A 477 5.86 16.93 13.78
N PRO A 478 6.78 16.03 13.44
CA PRO A 478 6.87 15.46 12.11
C PRO A 478 5.57 14.74 11.70
N TYR A 479 5.21 14.87 10.45
CA TYR A 479 3.96 14.32 9.91
C TYR A 479 3.89 12.79 10.01
N GLY A 480 5.01 12.12 9.85
CA GLY A 480 5.08 10.66 9.90
C GLY A 480 4.63 10.09 11.24
N GLU A 481 5.15 10.62 12.36
CA GLU A 481 4.89 10.13 13.71
C GLU A 481 3.41 10.24 14.09
N VAL A 482 2.75 11.34 13.75
CA VAL A 482 1.31 11.53 14.05
C VAL A 482 0.40 10.63 13.18
N ASN A 483 0.94 10.05 12.12
CA ASN A 483 0.27 9.12 11.22
C ASN A 483 0.87 7.71 11.25
N SER A 484 1.56 7.34 12.32
CA SER A 484 2.10 6.00 12.57
C SER A 484 1.35 5.31 13.72
N VAL A 485 1.37 3.99 13.76
CA VAL A 485 0.84 3.20 14.88
C VAL A 485 1.64 3.42 16.16
N GLY A 486 2.95 3.63 16.03
CA GLY A 486 3.82 3.91 17.16
C GLY A 486 5.29 3.50 16.93
N PRO A 487 6.18 3.87 17.87
CA PRO A 487 7.64 3.75 17.70
C PRO A 487 8.17 2.31 17.66
N GLU A 488 7.41 1.31 18.13
CA GLU A 488 7.81 -0.10 18.10
C GLU A 488 7.53 -0.75 16.73
N THR A 489 6.78 -0.10 15.86
CA THR A 489 6.25 -0.68 14.61
C THR A 489 7.37 -1.14 13.69
N ALA A 490 8.37 -0.30 13.44
CA ALA A 490 9.47 -0.62 12.53
C ALA A 490 10.28 -1.83 13.03
N PHE A 491 10.64 -1.84 14.30
CA PHE A 491 11.42 -2.94 14.89
C PHE A 491 10.67 -4.26 14.83
N LEU A 492 9.38 -4.28 15.15
CA LEU A 492 8.56 -5.49 15.13
C LEU A 492 8.41 -6.04 13.70
N LEU A 493 8.11 -5.17 12.74
CA LEU A 493 7.97 -5.56 11.33
C LEU A 493 9.29 -6.00 10.72
N HIS A 494 10.40 -5.29 10.98
CA HIS A 494 11.73 -5.67 10.52
C HIS A 494 12.15 -7.03 11.09
N SER A 495 11.92 -7.27 12.38
CA SER A 495 12.23 -8.54 13.03
C SER A 495 11.43 -9.68 12.41
N ALA A 496 10.12 -9.51 12.24
CA ALA A 496 9.25 -10.48 11.60
C ALA A 496 9.69 -10.79 10.16
N MET A 497 9.97 -9.75 9.36
CA MET A 497 10.45 -9.91 7.99
C MET A 497 11.77 -10.67 7.92
N ARG A 498 12.73 -10.37 8.80
CA ARG A 498 14.00 -11.08 8.89
C ARG A 498 13.79 -12.58 9.20
N GLU A 499 12.87 -12.92 10.10
CA GLU A 499 12.52 -14.31 10.41
C GLU A 499 11.95 -15.04 9.20
N LEU A 500 11.03 -14.39 8.43
CA LEU A 500 10.45 -14.97 7.22
C LEU A 500 11.51 -15.20 6.14
N ILE A 501 12.41 -14.23 5.92
CA ILE A 501 13.50 -14.37 4.96
C ILE A 501 14.44 -15.52 5.36
N GLN A 502 14.79 -15.63 6.64
CA GLN A 502 15.61 -16.75 7.16
C GLN A 502 14.90 -18.10 7.05
N ALA A 503 13.58 -18.14 7.25
CA ALA A 503 12.79 -19.36 7.07
C ALA A 503 12.76 -19.81 5.61
N ALA A 504 12.63 -18.88 4.67
CA ALA A 504 12.67 -19.17 3.23
C ALA A 504 14.04 -19.68 2.73
N ALA A 505 15.13 -19.36 3.43
CA ALA A 505 16.48 -19.82 3.10
C ALA A 505 16.76 -21.29 3.54
N LYS A 506 16.07 -21.79 4.58
CA LYS A 506 16.20 -23.14 5.12
C LYS A 506 15.54 -24.17 4.21
#